data_20ec682e0965a0957b3dcce07f23e8a9
#
_entry.id   20ec682e0965a0957b3dcce07f23e8a9
#
_cell.length_a   1.000
_cell.length_b   1.000
_cell.length_c   1.000
_cell.angle_alpha   90.00
_cell.angle_beta   90.00
_cell.angle_gamma   90.00
#
_symmetry.space_group_name_H-M   'P 1'
#
loop_
_entity.id
_entity.type
_entity.pdbx_description
1 polymer ?
#
loop_
_entity_poly.entity_id
_entity_poly.type
_entity_poly.pdbx_seq_one_letter_code
_entity_poly.pdbx_strand_id
1 'polypeptide(L)'
;MIRYEGSFNFSAINNFGAAHAKGDYLLLLNNDTEMIHGDCLRQLLGPCQRLEVGITGALLYYGDDTIQHAGVVLGFGGIAGHAFIGEKRGDNGYFSRIICRQDYSAVTAACLMVKTSVYREVGGMSEDLRVAFNDIDFCMKVRKAGYLVVYNPGAELYHFESKSRGLENTQEKIERFNGEIAQFLARWGEDIKAGDPYYNPNLSLDKADFSLRL
;
A
#
# COMPACT_ATOMS: atom_id res chain seq x y z
N MET A 1 -23.85 3.94 7.51
CA MET A 1 -23.34 3.89 6.11
C MET A 1 -23.52 5.27 5.52
N ILE A 2 -22.49 5.82 4.88
CA ILE A 2 -22.53 7.10 4.14
C ILE A 2 -22.36 6.80 2.66
N ARG A 3 -22.95 7.61 1.80
CA ARG A 3 -22.90 7.46 0.35
C ARG A 3 -22.10 8.61 -0.27
N TYR A 4 -21.17 8.28 -1.16
CA TYR A 4 -20.42 9.23 -1.97
C TYR A 4 -21.10 9.40 -3.34
N GLU A 5 -21.43 10.63 -3.73
CA GLU A 5 -22.20 10.93 -4.95
C GLU A 5 -21.31 11.32 -6.14
N GLY A 6 -19.98 11.37 -5.95
CA GLY A 6 -19.03 11.74 -7.01
C GLY A 6 -18.69 10.61 -7.98
N SER A 7 -17.97 10.93 -9.05
CA SER A 7 -17.36 9.93 -9.93
C SER A 7 -16.31 9.12 -9.16
N PHE A 8 -16.03 7.88 -9.63
CA PHE A 8 -15.06 7.03 -8.97
C PHE A 8 -13.67 7.70 -8.90
N ASN A 9 -13.21 7.89 -7.68
CA ASN A 9 -11.88 8.37 -7.32
C ASN A 9 -11.56 7.78 -5.94
N PHE A 10 -10.65 6.80 -5.90
CA PHE A 10 -10.33 6.09 -4.67
C PHE A 10 -9.90 7.05 -3.56
N SER A 11 -9.03 8.01 -3.88
CA SER A 11 -8.54 9.00 -2.92
C SER A 11 -9.67 9.88 -2.37
N ALA A 12 -10.54 10.42 -3.24
CA ALA A 12 -11.65 11.26 -2.83
C ALA A 12 -12.69 10.50 -1.98
N ILE A 13 -12.98 9.24 -2.33
CA ILE A 13 -13.89 8.37 -1.57
C ILE A 13 -13.34 8.13 -0.17
N ASN A 14 -12.05 7.83 -0.03
CA ASN A 14 -11.42 7.61 1.27
C ASN A 14 -11.34 8.91 2.09
N ASN A 15 -11.01 10.05 1.47
CA ASN A 15 -11.03 11.36 2.13
C ASN A 15 -12.43 11.70 2.66
N PHE A 16 -13.46 11.48 1.84
CA PHE A 16 -14.85 11.66 2.23
C PHE A 16 -15.23 10.75 3.40
N GLY A 17 -14.86 9.48 3.36
CA GLY A 17 -15.07 8.53 4.45
C GLY A 17 -14.36 8.95 5.74
N ALA A 18 -13.09 9.34 5.64
CA ALA A 18 -12.28 9.80 6.76
C ALA A 18 -12.82 11.06 7.44
N ALA A 19 -13.41 11.99 6.67
CA ALA A 19 -14.05 13.21 7.21
C ALA A 19 -15.26 12.90 8.10
N HIS A 20 -15.94 11.77 7.87
CA HIS A 20 -17.11 11.34 8.65
C HIS A 20 -16.76 10.34 9.76
N ALA A 21 -15.55 9.80 9.76
CA ALA A 21 -15.12 8.84 10.77
C ALA A 21 -14.87 9.51 12.12
N LYS A 22 -15.21 8.80 13.21
CA LYS A 22 -15.09 9.28 14.59
C LYS A 22 -14.07 8.52 15.42
N GLY A 23 -13.49 7.44 14.86
CA GLY A 23 -12.49 6.61 15.54
C GLY A 23 -11.11 7.26 15.56
N ASP A 24 -10.28 6.85 16.51
CA ASP A 24 -8.87 7.27 16.61
C ASP A 24 -7.99 6.67 15.52
N TYR A 25 -8.47 5.58 14.92
CA TYR A 25 -7.83 4.87 13.82
C TYR A 25 -8.80 4.72 12.66
N LEU A 26 -8.28 4.85 11.44
CA LEU A 26 -8.98 4.59 10.19
C LEU A 26 -8.45 3.27 9.62
N LEU A 27 -9.36 2.41 9.18
CA LEU A 27 -9.03 1.25 8.37
C LEU A 27 -9.50 1.52 6.94
N LEU A 28 -8.57 1.68 6.01
CA LEU A 28 -8.85 1.61 4.58
C LEU A 28 -8.90 0.14 4.21
N LEU A 29 -10.03 -0.30 3.69
CA LEU A 29 -10.28 -1.72 3.37
C LEU A 29 -11.10 -1.82 2.10
N ASN A 30 -10.56 -2.50 1.11
CA ASN A 30 -11.30 -2.78 -0.11
C ASN A 30 -12.45 -3.75 0.16
N ASN A 31 -13.56 -3.58 -0.58
CA ASN A 31 -14.76 -4.38 -0.41
C ASN A 31 -14.66 -5.81 -1.01
N ASP A 32 -13.57 -6.10 -1.71
CA ASP A 32 -13.21 -7.40 -2.30
C ASP A 32 -12.08 -8.10 -1.54
N THR A 33 -11.99 -7.85 -0.23
CA THR A 33 -11.06 -8.52 0.69
C THR A 33 -11.79 -9.48 1.63
N GLU A 34 -11.10 -10.54 2.05
CA GLU A 34 -11.57 -11.52 3.02
C GLU A 34 -10.48 -11.78 4.07
N MET A 35 -10.79 -11.52 5.35
CA MET A 35 -9.87 -11.78 6.47
C MET A 35 -9.73 -13.28 6.71
N ILE A 36 -8.50 -13.78 6.76
CA ILE A 36 -8.20 -15.20 6.98
C ILE A 36 -8.31 -15.55 8.46
N HIS A 37 -7.94 -14.60 9.35
CA HIS A 37 -7.94 -14.81 10.79
C HIS A 37 -8.77 -13.75 11.52
N GLY A 38 -9.47 -14.16 12.58
CA GLY A 38 -10.35 -13.28 13.36
C GLY A 38 -9.62 -12.18 14.16
N ASP A 39 -8.30 -12.27 14.31
CA ASP A 39 -7.48 -11.28 15.02
C ASP A 39 -6.81 -10.24 14.11
N CYS A 40 -7.07 -10.27 12.81
CA CYS A 40 -6.48 -9.37 11.79
C CYS A 40 -6.49 -7.89 12.22
N LEU A 41 -7.63 -7.40 12.71
CA LEU A 41 -7.75 -6.01 13.19
C LEU A 41 -6.82 -5.72 14.37
N ARG A 42 -6.64 -6.68 15.28
CA ARG A 42 -5.75 -6.54 16.43
C ARG A 42 -4.29 -6.51 15.98
N GLN A 43 -3.95 -7.33 14.98
CA GLN A 43 -2.62 -7.36 14.38
C GLN A 43 -2.26 -6.02 13.71
N LEU A 44 -3.21 -5.37 13.04
CA LEU A 44 -3.01 -4.04 12.46
C LEU A 44 -2.93 -2.95 13.53
N LEU A 45 -3.79 -3.01 14.54
CA LEU A 45 -3.87 -1.99 15.58
C LEU A 45 -2.62 -1.97 16.46
N GLY A 46 -2.10 -3.13 16.85
CA GLY A 46 -0.98 -3.23 17.79
C GLY A 46 0.23 -2.36 17.40
N PRO A 47 0.83 -2.53 16.22
CA PRO A 47 1.92 -1.66 15.78
C PRO A 47 1.49 -0.21 15.60
N CYS A 48 0.27 0.03 15.08
CA CYS A 48 -0.25 1.37 14.82
C CYS A 48 -0.43 2.22 16.09
N GLN A 49 -0.52 1.60 17.27
CA GLN A 49 -0.60 2.31 18.56
C GLN A 49 0.73 2.94 18.98
N ARG A 50 1.87 2.49 18.45
CA ARG A 50 3.18 3.06 18.77
C ARG A 50 3.29 4.48 18.24
N LEU A 51 3.93 5.38 18.98
CA LEU A 51 3.97 6.82 18.65
C LEU A 51 4.63 7.07 17.28
N GLU A 52 5.70 6.36 16.99
CA GLU A 52 6.48 6.49 15.76
C GLU A 52 5.82 5.84 14.53
N VAL A 53 4.80 4.99 14.71
CA VAL A 53 4.12 4.31 13.60
C VAL A 53 2.91 5.11 13.15
N GLY A 54 2.90 5.54 11.91
CA GLY A 54 1.77 6.21 11.27
C GLY A 54 0.79 5.22 10.62
N ILE A 55 1.33 4.22 9.93
CA ILE A 55 0.59 3.25 9.13
C ILE A 55 1.00 1.82 9.47
N THR A 56 0.02 0.90 9.45
CA THR A 56 0.25 -0.55 9.44
C THR A 56 -0.51 -1.17 8.27
N GLY A 57 0.19 -1.94 7.42
CA GLY A 57 -0.40 -2.71 6.31
C GLY A 57 -0.35 -4.22 6.55
N ALA A 58 -1.19 -4.95 5.85
CA ALA A 58 -1.38 -6.39 5.94
C ALA A 58 -0.57 -7.17 4.88
N LEU A 59 -0.45 -8.47 5.05
CA LEU A 59 -0.08 -9.42 4.00
C LEU A 59 -1.33 -9.78 3.20
N LEU A 60 -1.27 -9.63 1.87
CA LEU A 60 -2.39 -9.96 0.99
C LEU A 60 -2.02 -11.09 0.04
N TYR A 61 -3.00 -11.97 -0.18
CA TYR A 61 -2.93 -13.06 -1.14
C TYR A 61 -3.93 -12.88 -2.26
N TYR A 62 -3.59 -13.36 -3.44
CA TYR A 62 -4.56 -13.65 -4.50
C TYR A 62 -5.42 -14.85 -4.11
N GLY A 63 -6.53 -15.04 -4.82
CA GLY A 63 -7.45 -16.17 -4.56
C GLY A 63 -6.87 -17.56 -4.85
N ASP A 64 -5.67 -17.64 -5.41
CA ASP A 64 -4.92 -18.88 -5.69
C ASP A 64 -3.80 -19.17 -4.68
N ASP A 65 -3.82 -18.49 -3.52
CA ASP A 65 -2.80 -18.58 -2.45
C ASP A 65 -1.40 -18.10 -2.87
N THR A 66 -1.27 -17.29 -3.92
CA THR A 66 -0.02 -16.59 -4.19
C THR A 66 -0.02 -15.20 -3.54
N ILE A 67 1.17 -14.70 -3.18
CA ILE A 67 1.33 -13.39 -2.54
C ILE A 67 0.99 -12.30 -3.56
N GLN A 68 0.10 -11.40 -3.17
CA GLN A 68 -0.23 -10.19 -3.87
C GLN A 68 0.55 -8.99 -3.33
N HIS A 69 0.69 -8.91 -2.01
CA HIS A 69 1.34 -7.79 -1.33
C HIS A 69 2.01 -8.24 -0.04
N ALA A 70 3.31 -7.96 0.07
CA ALA A 70 4.11 -8.12 1.28
C ALA A 70 5.02 -6.90 1.50
N GLY A 71 4.45 -5.69 1.32
CA GLY A 71 5.17 -4.41 1.34
C GLY A 71 5.43 -3.87 -0.07
N VAL A 72 5.84 -2.60 -0.15
CA VAL A 72 6.18 -1.90 -1.40
C VAL A 72 7.60 -1.38 -1.33
N VAL A 73 8.37 -1.63 -2.40
CA VAL A 73 9.71 -1.11 -2.60
C VAL A 73 9.69 -0.03 -3.69
N LEU A 74 10.28 1.13 -3.40
CA LEU A 74 10.49 2.18 -4.39
C LEU A 74 11.56 1.74 -5.39
N GLY A 75 11.32 2.02 -6.66
CA GLY A 75 12.23 1.66 -7.75
C GLY A 75 11.90 0.35 -8.45
N PHE A 76 11.10 -0.55 -7.88
CA PHE A 76 10.64 -1.74 -8.58
C PHE A 76 9.88 -1.35 -9.86
N GLY A 77 10.27 -1.94 -10.99
CA GLY A 77 9.70 -1.61 -12.31
C GLY A 77 9.92 -0.15 -12.73
N GLY A 78 10.91 0.52 -12.15
CA GLY A 78 11.26 1.93 -12.44
C GLY A 78 10.47 2.96 -11.63
N ILE A 79 9.46 2.56 -10.86
CA ILE A 79 8.62 3.48 -10.07
C ILE A 79 8.47 2.97 -8.63
N ALA A 80 7.65 1.97 -8.42
CA ALA A 80 7.42 1.27 -7.16
C ALA A 80 6.60 0.00 -7.42
N GLY A 81 6.82 -1.04 -6.64
CA GLY A 81 6.11 -2.31 -6.82
C GLY A 81 6.02 -3.12 -5.55
N HIS A 82 5.12 -4.09 -5.57
CA HIS A 82 4.90 -5.01 -4.47
C HIS A 82 6.05 -6.01 -4.37
N ALA A 83 6.56 -6.20 -3.15
CA ALA A 83 7.56 -7.19 -2.83
C ALA A 83 6.95 -8.60 -2.83
N PHE A 84 7.71 -9.59 -3.32
CA PHE A 84 7.36 -11.01 -3.31
C PHE A 84 6.07 -11.38 -4.06
N ILE A 85 5.61 -10.53 -4.98
CA ILE A 85 4.41 -10.81 -5.77
C ILE A 85 4.56 -12.14 -6.54
N GLY A 86 3.54 -13.01 -6.43
CA GLY A 86 3.51 -14.33 -7.08
C GLY A 86 4.19 -15.44 -6.30
N GLU A 87 4.93 -15.15 -5.21
CA GLU A 87 5.45 -16.19 -4.32
C GLU A 87 4.31 -16.95 -3.64
N LYS A 88 4.56 -18.19 -3.26
CA LYS A 88 3.53 -19.05 -2.67
C LYS A 88 3.29 -18.72 -1.20
N ARG A 89 2.06 -18.89 -0.76
CA ARG A 89 1.71 -18.85 0.66
C ARG A 89 2.54 -19.88 1.45
N GLY A 90 3.10 -19.44 2.57
CA GLY A 90 4.01 -20.24 3.40
C GLY A 90 5.48 -20.12 3.01
N ASP A 91 5.79 -19.37 1.96
CA ASP A 91 7.17 -19.01 1.66
C ASP A 91 7.68 -17.97 2.66
N ASN A 92 8.97 -18.05 3.03
CA ASN A 92 9.58 -17.11 3.96
C ASN A 92 10.17 -15.88 3.24
N GLY A 93 10.47 -16.01 1.95
CA GLY A 93 11.16 -14.99 1.16
C GLY A 93 12.60 -14.74 1.58
N TYR A 94 13.20 -13.74 0.97
CA TYR A 94 14.58 -13.32 1.27
C TYR A 94 14.74 -12.96 2.75
N PHE A 95 15.58 -13.70 3.48
CA PHE A 95 15.82 -13.53 4.91
C PHE A 95 14.54 -13.42 5.77
N SER A 96 13.56 -14.24 5.47
CA SER A 96 12.25 -14.29 6.17
C SER A 96 11.43 -12.99 6.10
N ARG A 97 11.67 -12.14 5.10
CA ARG A 97 10.99 -10.83 4.98
C ARG A 97 9.48 -10.93 4.77
N ILE A 98 8.99 -12.05 4.22
CA ILE A 98 7.55 -12.26 4.06
C ILE A 98 6.86 -12.42 5.42
N ILE A 99 7.48 -13.14 6.34
CA ILE A 99 6.88 -13.53 7.63
C ILE A 99 7.30 -12.65 8.81
N CYS A 100 8.21 -11.69 8.59
CA CYS A 100 8.67 -10.78 9.64
C CYS A 100 7.99 -9.42 9.53
N ARG A 101 7.55 -8.88 10.67
CA ARG A 101 7.11 -7.49 10.76
C ARG A 101 8.31 -6.57 10.55
N GLN A 102 8.15 -5.58 9.67
CA GLN A 102 9.23 -4.66 9.31
C GLN A 102 8.72 -3.37 8.70
N ASP A 103 9.60 -2.38 8.62
CA ASP A 103 9.32 -1.13 7.94
C ASP A 103 9.47 -1.29 6.42
N TYR A 104 8.61 -0.63 5.68
CA TYR A 104 8.65 -0.50 4.23
C TYR A 104 8.43 0.96 3.81
N SER A 105 8.76 1.28 2.58
CA SER A 105 8.48 2.60 2.03
C SER A 105 7.00 2.85 1.85
N ALA A 106 6.23 1.83 1.53
CA ALA A 106 4.78 1.90 1.46
C ALA A 106 4.12 0.53 1.67
N VAL A 107 2.82 0.54 1.90
CA VAL A 107 1.91 -0.61 1.89
C VAL A 107 0.64 -0.24 1.12
N THR A 108 -0.06 -1.23 0.57
CA THR A 108 -1.28 -0.96 -0.20
C THR A 108 -2.47 -0.58 0.68
N ALA A 109 -3.29 0.34 0.19
CA ALA A 109 -4.54 0.73 0.82
C ALA A 109 -5.69 -0.28 0.62
N ALA A 110 -5.44 -1.41 -0.03
CA ALA A 110 -6.39 -2.52 -0.05
C ALA A 110 -6.68 -3.04 1.37
N CYS A 111 -5.66 -2.98 2.28
CA CYS A 111 -5.84 -3.15 3.72
C CYS A 111 -4.75 -2.38 4.47
N LEU A 112 -5.10 -1.20 4.99
CA LEU A 112 -4.18 -0.28 5.64
C LEU A 112 -4.85 0.38 6.84
N MET A 113 -4.21 0.31 8.00
CA MET A 113 -4.63 1.05 9.20
C MET A 113 -3.73 2.25 9.44
N VAL A 114 -4.33 3.40 9.76
CA VAL A 114 -3.63 4.66 10.02
C VAL A 114 -4.26 5.38 11.21
N LYS A 115 -3.48 6.11 12.00
CA LYS A 115 -4.01 7.05 13.00
C LYS A 115 -4.81 8.14 12.31
N THR A 116 -6.00 8.44 12.82
CA THR A 116 -6.84 9.54 12.30
C THR A 116 -6.12 10.89 12.37
N SER A 117 -5.33 11.12 13.43
CA SER A 117 -4.49 12.31 13.59
C SER A 117 -3.46 12.43 12.47
N VAL A 118 -2.73 11.35 12.16
CA VAL A 118 -1.71 11.31 11.10
C VAL A 118 -2.35 11.48 9.73
N TYR A 119 -3.50 10.82 9.47
CA TYR A 119 -4.24 10.99 8.21
C TYR A 119 -4.58 12.46 7.95
N ARG A 120 -5.06 13.18 8.99
CA ARG A 120 -5.40 14.61 8.91
C ARG A 120 -4.17 15.49 8.79
N GLU A 121 -3.11 15.19 9.53
CA GLU A 121 -1.85 15.93 9.53
C GLU A 121 -1.23 16.00 8.14
N VAL A 122 -1.23 14.87 7.40
CA VAL A 122 -0.66 14.81 6.05
C VAL A 122 -1.64 15.24 4.95
N GLY A 123 -2.84 15.69 5.31
CA GLY A 123 -3.86 16.17 4.38
C GLY A 123 -4.59 15.06 3.63
N GLY A 124 -4.63 13.82 4.17
CA GLY A 124 -5.32 12.68 3.55
C GLY A 124 -4.65 12.19 2.26
N MET A 125 -5.40 11.52 1.41
CA MET A 125 -4.95 11.01 0.11
C MET A 125 -5.01 12.10 -0.97
N SER A 126 -4.11 12.06 -1.94
CA SER A 126 -4.04 13.03 -3.05
C SER A 126 -5.06 12.69 -4.13
N GLU A 127 -6.08 13.54 -4.29
CA GLU A 127 -7.24 13.25 -5.16
C GLU A 127 -6.94 13.31 -6.66
N ASP A 128 -5.82 13.87 -7.07
CA ASP A 128 -5.30 13.82 -8.43
C ASP A 128 -4.68 12.46 -8.80
N LEU A 129 -4.34 11.62 -7.80
CA LEU A 129 -4.04 10.20 -7.96
C LEU A 129 -5.33 9.40 -7.69
N ARG A 130 -6.13 9.19 -8.75
CA ARG A 130 -7.49 8.66 -8.61
C ARG A 130 -7.53 7.15 -8.37
N VAL A 131 -6.55 6.42 -8.93
CA VAL A 131 -6.55 4.94 -8.95
C VAL A 131 -5.17 4.38 -8.63
N ALA A 132 -4.12 4.76 -9.38
CA ALA A 132 -2.79 4.22 -9.22
C ALA A 132 -1.93 5.11 -8.31
N PHE A 133 -1.00 4.48 -7.59
CA PHE A 133 0.01 5.13 -6.75
C PHE A 133 -0.52 6.01 -5.60
N ASN A 134 -1.82 6.08 -5.41
CA ASN A 134 -2.43 6.90 -4.36
C ASN A 134 -2.06 6.43 -2.95
N ASP A 135 -1.97 5.13 -2.73
CA ASP A 135 -1.56 4.51 -1.48
C ASP A 135 -0.05 4.70 -1.22
N ILE A 136 0.76 4.60 -2.26
CA ILE A 136 2.20 4.84 -2.17
C ILE A 136 2.47 6.32 -1.87
N ASP A 137 1.83 7.24 -2.58
CA ASP A 137 1.88 8.69 -2.31
C ASP A 137 1.47 9.01 -0.86
N PHE A 138 0.40 8.40 -0.39
CA PHE A 138 -0.07 8.58 0.98
C PHE A 138 0.96 8.08 2.00
N CYS A 139 1.52 6.88 1.81
CA CYS A 139 2.58 6.35 2.66
C CYS A 139 3.83 7.25 2.64
N MET A 140 4.22 7.78 1.48
CA MET A 140 5.36 8.69 1.35
C MET A 140 5.13 10.01 2.08
N LYS A 141 3.91 10.57 2.05
CA LYS A 141 3.55 11.76 2.86
C LYS A 141 3.67 11.47 4.35
N VAL A 142 3.18 10.32 4.81
CA VAL A 142 3.26 9.89 6.21
C VAL A 142 4.71 9.72 6.65
N ARG A 143 5.57 9.11 5.82
CA ARG A 143 7.02 9.01 6.08
C ARG A 143 7.70 10.38 6.13
N LYS A 144 7.35 11.28 5.22
CA LYS A 144 7.89 12.65 5.19
C LYS A 144 7.51 13.47 6.42
N ALA A 145 6.38 13.14 7.06
CA ALA A 145 5.97 13.68 8.36
C ALA A 145 6.72 13.04 9.55
N GLY A 146 7.62 12.09 9.32
CA GLY A 146 8.48 11.46 10.33
C GLY A 146 7.94 10.17 10.94
N TYR A 147 6.87 9.60 10.38
CA TYR A 147 6.30 8.34 10.86
C TYR A 147 6.80 7.14 10.07
N LEU A 148 6.76 5.97 10.71
CA LEU A 148 7.04 4.68 10.09
C LEU A 148 5.80 4.11 9.40
N VAL A 149 6.03 3.41 8.31
CA VAL A 149 5.05 2.55 7.61
C VAL A 149 5.45 1.11 7.84
N VAL A 150 4.64 0.37 8.59
CA VAL A 150 4.93 -0.98 9.06
C VAL A 150 4.13 -2.00 8.27
N TYR A 151 4.79 -2.96 7.68
CA TYR A 151 4.19 -4.19 7.19
C TYR A 151 4.05 -5.19 8.33
N ASN A 152 2.86 -5.77 8.53
CA ASN A 152 2.62 -6.78 9.56
C ASN A 152 1.99 -8.04 8.97
N PRO A 153 2.77 -9.11 8.75
CA PRO A 153 2.28 -10.37 8.19
C PRO A 153 1.34 -11.15 9.12
N GLY A 154 1.20 -10.76 10.40
CA GLY A 154 0.19 -11.31 11.29
C GLY A 154 -1.25 -10.93 10.92
N ALA A 155 -1.43 -9.92 10.06
CA ALA A 155 -2.71 -9.59 9.45
C ALA A 155 -2.74 -10.16 8.03
N GLU A 156 -3.45 -11.25 7.81
CA GLU A 156 -3.54 -11.95 6.53
C GLU A 156 -4.94 -11.84 5.93
N LEU A 157 -5.02 -11.44 4.65
CA LEU A 157 -6.28 -11.36 3.91
C LEU A 157 -6.10 -11.91 2.49
N TYR A 158 -7.18 -12.43 1.91
CA TYR A 158 -7.33 -12.51 0.46
C TYR A 158 -7.80 -11.16 -0.09
N HIS A 159 -7.31 -10.77 -1.27
CA HIS A 159 -7.79 -9.62 -2.02
C HIS A 159 -8.09 -10.06 -3.44
N PHE A 160 -9.38 -10.13 -3.77
CA PHE A 160 -9.89 -10.63 -5.04
C PHE A 160 -9.95 -9.52 -6.10
N GLU A 161 -8.83 -8.83 -6.31
CA GLU A 161 -8.77 -7.66 -7.19
C GLU A 161 -9.31 -7.92 -8.60
N SER A 162 -9.64 -6.84 -9.29
CA SER A 162 -10.13 -6.82 -10.68
C SER A 162 -11.52 -7.38 -10.93
N LYS A 163 -12.24 -7.89 -9.91
CA LYS A 163 -13.64 -8.33 -10.08
C LYS A 163 -14.60 -7.18 -10.38
N SER A 164 -14.31 -5.98 -9.85
CA SER A 164 -15.21 -4.83 -9.97
C SER A 164 -14.80 -3.83 -11.05
N ARG A 165 -13.51 -3.70 -11.41
CA ARG A 165 -13.00 -2.69 -12.36
C ARG A 165 -12.57 -3.24 -13.71
N GLY A 166 -12.30 -4.54 -13.82
CA GLY A 166 -11.73 -5.17 -15.02
C GLY A 166 -10.28 -4.71 -15.29
N LEU A 167 -9.73 -5.14 -16.42
CA LEU A 167 -8.36 -4.83 -16.81
C LEU A 167 -8.19 -3.37 -17.27
N GLU A 168 -6.99 -2.80 -17.08
CA GLU A 168 -6.57 -1.46 -17.52
C GLU A 168 -6.23 -1.47 -19.03
N ASN A 169 -7.18 -1.86 -19.90
CA ASN A 169 -6.96 -2.13 -21.32
C ASN A 169 -7.68 -1.16 -22.28
N THR A 170 -8.38 -0.13 -21.79
CA THR A 170 -8.95 0.90 -22.64
C THR A 170 -7.98 2.08 -22.79
N GLN A 171 -8.06 2.80 -23.94
CA GLN A 171 -7.22 3.98 -24.19
C GLN A 171 -7.35 5.03 -23.08
N GLU A 172 -8.56 5.30 -22.62
CA GLU A 172 -8.82 6.26 -21.52
C GLU A 172 -8.14 5.83 -20.21
N LYS A 173 -8.19 4.55 -19.87
CA LYS A 173 -7.53 4.00 -18.65
C LYS A 173 -6.02 4.09 -18.76
N ILE A 174 -5.45 3.82 -19.94
CA ILE A 174 -4.00 3.92 -20.20
C ILE A 174 -3.55 5.38 -20.07
N GLU A 175 -4.29 6.33 -20.68
CA GLU A 175 -3.98 7.77 -20.57
C GLU A 175 -4.04 8.26 -19.13
N ARG A 176 -5.09 7.88 -18.38
CA ARG A 176 -5.18 8.18 -16.95
C ARG A 176 -3.97 7.61 -16.18
N PHE A 177 -3.64 6.33 -16.37
CA PHE A 177 -2.53 5.67 -15.69
C PHE A 177 -1.19 6.37 -15.97
N ASN A 178 -0.93 6.73 -17.23
CA ASN A 178 0.27 7.48 -17.61
C ASN A 178 0.29 8.89 -16.98
N GLY A 179 -0.86 9.54 -16.87
CA GLY A 179 -0.99 10.81 -16.15
C GLY A 179 -0.68 10.69 -14.67
N GLU A 180 -1.19 9.65 -14.01
CA GLU A 180 -0.91 9.35 -12.59
C GLU A 180 0.57 9.02 -12.36
N ILE A 181 1.23 8.28 -13.28
CA ILE A 181 2.69 8.07 -13.27
C ILE A 181 3.43 9.40 -13.30
N ALA A 182 3.09 10.28 -14.24
CA ALA A 182 3.76 11.58 -14.38
C ALA A 182 3.61 12.44 -13.12
N GLN A 183 2.42 12.47 -12.52
CA GLN A 183 2.15 13.19 -11.28
C GLN A 183 2.93 12.59 -10.09
N PHE A 184 2.96 11.27 -9.98
CA PHE A 184 3.69 10.57 -8.92
C PHE A 184 5.20 10.84 -9.03
N LEU A 185 5.77 10.72 -10.22
CA LEU A 185 7.19 10.98 -10.47
C LEU A 185 7.56 12.47 -10.28
N ALA A 186 6.66 13.39 -10.59
CA ALA A 186 6.88 14.82 -10.32
C ALA A 186 7.01 15.12 -8.82
N ARG A 187 6.35 14.34 -7.94
CA ARG A 187 6.44 14.48 -6.48
C ARG A 187 7.60 13.71 -5.87
N TRP A 188 7.79 12.47 -6.29
CA TRP A 188 8.64 11.48 -5.61
C TRP A 188 9.82 10.99 -6.44
N GLY A 189 10.02 11.53 -7.65
CA GLY A 189 11.08 11.10 -8.56
C GLY A 189 12.48 11.21 -7.96
N GLU A 190 12.75 12.23 -7.15
CA GLU A 190 14.04 12.39 -6.47
C GLU A 190 14.20 11.36 -5.33
N ASP A 191 13.13 11.06 -4.58
CA ASP A 191 13.15 10.03 -3.55
C ASP A 191 13.40 8.64 -4.16
N ILE A 192 12.78 8.34 -5.31
CA ILE A 192 13.00 7.09 -6.05
C ILE A 192 14.45 6.98 -6.55
N LYS A 193 15.02 8.06 -7.09
CA LYS A 193 16.42 8.10 -7.54
C LYS A 193 17.42 7.95 -6.40
N ALA A 194 17.09 8.46 -5.21
CA ALA A 194 17.90 8.31 -4.01
C ALA A 194 17.91 6.84 -3.50
N GLY A 195 16.95 6.03 -3.96
CA GLY A 195 16.79 4.62 -3.58
C GLY A 195 15.90 4.42 -2.36
N ASP A 196 15.33 3.24 -2.26
CA ASP A 196 14.48 2.84 -1.13
C ASP A 196 15.33 2.62 0.14
N PRO A 197 15.08 3.32 1.26
CA PRO A 197 15.91 3.18 2.47
C PRO A 197 15.77 1.82 3.17
N TYR A 198 14.74 1.04 2.83
CA TYR A 198 14.49 -0.29 3.38
C TYR A 198 14.90 -1.42 2.41
N TYR A 199 15.54 -1.07 1.28
CA TYR A 199 15.97 -2.01 0.26
C TYR A 199 17.48 -1.94 0.02
N ASN A 200 18.14 -3.09 -0.03
CA ASN A 200 19.60 -3.14 -0.25
C ASN A 200 19.92 -2.76 -1.72
N PRO A 201 20.78 -1.76 -1.97
CA PRO A 201 21.10 -1.31 -3.32
C PRO A 201 21.84 -2.36 -4.18
N ASN A 202 22.35 -3.44 -3.59
CA ASN A 202 22.96 -4.55 -4.32
C ASN A 202 21.94 -5.56 -4.84
N LEU A 203 20.65 -5.41 -4.51
CA LEU A 203 19.58 -6.26 -5.00
C LEU A 203 18.95 -5.69 -6.26
N SER A 204 18.38 -6.56 -7.09
CA SER A 204 17.72 -6.17 -8.34
C SER A 204 16.45 -5.38 -8.09
N LEU A 205 16.23 -4.33 -8.88
CA LEU A 205 14.95 -3.61 -8.94
C LEU A 205 14.06 -4.10 -10.10
N ASP A 206 14.56 -5.04 -10.92
CA ASP A 206 13.82 -5.61 -12.06
C ASP A 206 12.92 -6.77 -11.66
N LYS A 207 13.20 -7.36 -10.49
CA LYS A 207 12.46 -8.50 -9.94
C LYS A 207 12.04 -8.23 -8.49
N ALA A 208 10.83 -8.67 -8.13
CA ALA A 208 10.28 -8.49 -6.80
C ALA A 208 10.71 -9.58 -5.78
N ASP A 209 11.72 -10.40 -6.12
CA ASP A 209 12.18 -11.58 -5.38
C ASP A 209 13.44 -11.35 -4.52
N PHE A 210 13.96 -10.12 -4.51
CA PHE A 210 15.18 -9.74 -3.79
C PHE A 210 16.44 -10.48 -4.27
N SER A 211 16.48 -10.92 -5.52
CA SER A 211 17.68 -11.48 -6.14
C SER A 211 18.79 -10.43 -6.27
N LEU A 212 20.03 -10.91 -6.41
CA LEU A 212 21.18 -10.02 -6.60
C LEU A 212 21.06 -9.24 -7.92
N ARG A 213 21.51 -8.01 -7.90
CA ARG A 213 21.71 -7.17 -9.08
C ARG A 213 22.94 -7.71 -9.84
N LEU A 214 22.71 -8.24 -11.05
CA LEU A 214 23.76 -8.73 -11.96
C LEU A 214 24.23 -7.60 -12.88
#